data_08d0be4dd740715aff957aa8f588c17e
#
_entry.id   08d0be4dd740715aff957aa8f588c17e
#
_cell.length_a   1.000
_cell.length_b   1.000
_cell.length_c   1.000
_cell.angle_alpha   90.00
_cell.angle_beta   90.00
_cell.angle_gamma   90.00
#
_symmetry.space_group_name_H-M   'P 1'
#
loop_
_entity.id
_entity.type
_entity.pdbx_description
1 polymer ?
#
loop_
_entity_poly.entity_id
_entity_poly.type
_entity_poly.pdbx_seq_one_letter_code
_entity_poly.pdbx_strand_id
1 'polypeptide(L)' 'MRAEEFQERKLELAGWPVNLSSYRFDGKWHCKADNVSPGAALARTTGTTREEAEQKAIARAEELLKRTHRREV' A
#
# COMPACT_ATOMS: atom_id res chain seq x y z
N MET A 1 -16.48 0.84 16.01
CA MET A 1 -15.08 0.68 15.74
C MET A 1 -14.61 1.64 14.72
N ARG A 2 -13.55 2.35 14.98
CA ARG A 2 -13.10 3.27 13.98
C ARG A 2 -11.61 3.31 13.87
N ALA A 3 -11.15 3.48 12.64
CA ALA A 3 -9.75 3.64 12.36
C ALA A 3 -9.31 5.01 12.82
N GLU A 4 -8.16 5.07 13.45
CA GLU A 4 -7.62 6.33 13.93
C GLU A 4 -6.49 6.77 13.03
N GLU A 5 -6.33 8.08 12.92
CA GLU A 5 -5.22 8.67 12.17
C GLU A 5 -5.13 8.15 10.76
N PHE A 6 -6.28 8.02 10.13
CA PHE A 6 -6.34 7.57 8.75
C PHE A 6 -5.63 8.55 7.86
N GLN A 7 -4.81 8.02 6.98
CA GLN A 7 -4.05 8.84 6.05
C GLN A 7 -3.97 8.13 4.72
N GLU A 8 -4.09 8.88 3.67
CA GLU A 8 -4.07 8.32 2.34
C GLU A 8 -3.21 9.18 1.45
N ARG A 9 -2.37 8.56 0.66
CA ARG A 9 -1.54 9.31 -0.26
C ARG A 9 -1.29 8.48 -1.51
N LYS A 10 -1.01 9.19 -2.59
CA LYS A 10 -0.74 8.53 -3.85
C LYS A 10 0.74 8.58 -4.14
N LEU A 11 1.25 7.49 -4.67
CA LEU A 11 2.64 7.44 -5.06
C LEU A 11 2.76 6.57 -6.30
N GLU A 12 3.96 6.53 -6.82
CA GLU A 12 4.21 5.74 -8.02
C GLU A 12 5.23 4.67 -7.68
N LEU A 13 4.89 3.42 -7.97
CA LEU A 13 5.76 2.30 -7.71
C LEU A 13 5.91 1.51 -9.00
N ALA A 14 7.16 1.31 -9.42
CA ALA A 14 7.45 0.56 -10.64
C ALA A 14 6.68 1.10 -11.84
N GLY A 15 6.46 2.40 -11.87
CA GLY A 15 5.75 3.03 -12.97
C GLY A 15 4.24 2.96 -12.89
N TRP A 16 3.70 2.47 -11.77
CA TRP A 16 2.25 2.36 -11.61
C TRP A 16 1.76 3.32 -10.55
N PRO A 17 0.60 3.93 -10.76
CA PRO A 17 0.00 4.78 -9.72
C PRO A 17 -0.58 3.88 -8.63
N VAL A 18 -0.20 4.18 -7.40
CA VAL A 18 -0.60 3.38 -6.25
C VAL A 18 -1.18 4.28 -5.18
N ASN A 19 -2.25 3.84 -4.57
CA ASN A 19 -2.87 4.54 -3.47
C ASN A 19 -2.50 3.84 -2.18
N LEU A 20 -1.87 4.56 -1.27
CA LEU A 20 -1.40 4.00 -0.02
C LEU A 20 -2.21 4.59 1.12
N SER A 21 -2.92 3.74 1.83
CA SER A 21 -3.69 4.19 2.99
C SER A 21 -3.17 3.52 4.25
N SER A 22 -3.15 4.26 5.32
CA SER A 22 -2.70 3.75 6.60
C SER A 22 -3.58 4.29 7.71
N TYR A 23 -3.70 3.52 8.76
CA TYR A 23 -4.50 3.92 9.92
C TYR A 23 -4.06 3.09 11.12
N ARG A 24 -4.44 3.56 12.28
CA ARG A 24 -4.15 2.84 13.51
C ARG A 24 -5.44 2.22 14.03
N PHE A 25 -5.37 0.96 14.37
CA PHE A 25 -6.52 0.26 14.89
C PHE A 25 -6.06 -0.78 15.89
N ASP A 26 -6.65 -0.76 17.05
CA ASP A 26 -6.35 -1.74 18.09
C ASP A 26 -4.86 -1.76 18.45
N GLY A 27 -4.26 -0.58 18.51
CA GLY A 27 -2.87 -0.47 18.90
C GLY A 27 -1.87 -0.88 17.83
N LYS A 28 -2.33 -1.15 16.63
CA LYS A 28 -1.45 -1.53 15.54
C LYS A 28 -1.69 -0.64 14.34
N TRP A 29 -0.65 -0.47 13.57
CA TRP A 29 -0.77 0.27 12.33
C TRP A 29 -1.05 -0.68 11.19
N HIS A 30 -2.01 -0.30 10.37
CA HIS A 30 -2.40 -1.08 9.20
C HIS A 30 -2.16 -0.24 7.97
N CYS A 31 -1.70 -0.89 6.93
CA CYS A 31 -1.44 -0.18 5.69
C CYS A 31 -1.91 -1.03 4.52
N LYS A 32 -2.49 -0.36 3.54
CA LYS A 32 -2.99 -1.04 2.37
C LYS A 32 -2.52 -0.28 1.14
N ALA A 33 -2.02 -1.00 0.17
CA ALA A 33 -1.60 -0.43 -1.09
C ALA A 33 -2.54 -0.93 -2.19
N ASP A 34 -3.11 0.00 -2.93
CA ASP A 34 -4.04 -0.32 -4.01
C ASP A 34 -3.52 0.20 -5.32
N ASN A 35 -3.68 -0.60 -6.35
CA ASN A 35 -3.40 -0.15 -7.68
C ASN A 35 -4.57 0.72 -8.14
N VAL A 36 -4.29 1.98 -8.43
CA VAL A 36 -5.35 2.91 -8.80
C VAL A 36 -6.06 2.47 -10.07
N SER A 37 -5.32 1.93 -10.98
CA SER A 37 -5.89 1.44 -12.23
C SER A 37 -5.27 0.08 -12.52
N PRO A 38 -6.01 -0.99 -12.40
CA PRO A 38 -7.46 -1.14 -12.37
C PRO A 38 -8.12 -1.13 -10.98
N GLY A 39 -7.44 -0.72 -9.96
CA GLY A 39 -8.08 -0.62 -8.67
C GLY A 39 -8.07 -1.89 -7.85
N ALA A 40 -7.03 -2.67 -7.99
CA ALA A 40 -6.92 -3.92 -7.25
C ALA A 40 -6.02 -3.74 -6.03
N ALA A 41 -6.34 -4.44 -4.97
CA ALA A 41 -5.50 -4.41 -3.78
C ALA A 41 -4.19 -5.12 -4.06
N LEU A 42 -3.10 -4.46 -3.76
CA LEU A 42 -1.78 -5.01 -3.98
C LEU A 42 -1.19 -5.64 -2.73
N ALA A 43 -1.39 -4.99 -1.59
CA ALA A 43 -0.78 -5.47 -0.37
C ALA A 43 -1.51 -4.94 0.84
N ARG A 44 -1.49 -5.72 1.90
CA ARG A 44 -1.99 -5.30 3.21
C ARG A 44 -0.95 -5.71 4.21
N THR A 45 -0.54 -4.77 5.04
CA THR A 45 0.49 -5.06 6.03
C THR A 45 0.13 -4.43 7.35
N THR A 46 0.81 -4.89 8.38
CA THR A 46 0.65 -4.33 9.71
C THR A 46 2.03 -4.09 10.30
N GLY A 47 2.09 -3.22 11.28
CA GLY A 47 3.34 -2.94 11.93
C GLY A 47 3.10 -2.26 13.26
N THR A 48 4.16 -2.08 14.02
CA THR A 48 4.07 -1.39 15.29
C THR A 48 4.11 0.13 15.11
N THR A 49 4.55 0.59 13.94
CA THR A 49 4.54 1.99 13.60
C THR A 49 3.99 2.16 12.20
N ARG A 50 3.55 3.38 11.90
CA ARG A 50 3.06 3.68 10.56
C ARG A 50 4.15 3.45 9.52
N GLU A 51 5.35 3.88 9.85
CA GLU A 51 6.47 3.75 8.96
C GLU A 51 6.74 2.31 8.61
N GLU A 52 6.71 1.45 9.61
CA GLU A 52 6.95 0.04 9.39
C GLU A 52 5.87 -0.57 8.49
N ALA A 53 4.62 -0.27 8.79
CA ALA A 53 3.52 -0.79 7.99
C ALA A 53 3.59 -0.30 6.56
N GLU A 54 3.91 0.97 6.38
CA GLU A 54 4.00 1.53 5.05
C GLU A 54 5.16 0.95 4.25
N GLN A 55 6.30 0.78 4.88
CA GLN A 55 7.45 0.21 4.20
C GLN A 55 7.17 -1.20 3.72
N LYS A 56 6.52 -1.97 4.56
CA LYS A 56 6.16 -3.33 4.18
C LYS A 56 5.17 -3.34 3.02
N ALA A 57 4.19 -2.46 3.08
CA ALA A 57 3.20 -2.38 2.01
C ALA A 57 3.84 -1.96 0.70
N ILE A 58 4.71 -0.97 0.76
CA ILE A 58 5.38 -0.48 -0.43
C ILE A 58 6.26 -1.54 -1.04
N ALA A 59 7.04 -2.22 -0.21
CA ALA A 59 7.94 -3.25 -0.70
C ALA A 59 7.16 -4.38 -1.36
N ARG A 60 6.07 -4.77 -0.73
CA ARG A 60 5.25 -5.85 -1.26
C ARG A 60 4.56 -5.45 -2.55
N ALA A 61 4.00 -4.25 -2.57
CA ALA A 61 3.33 -3.75 -3.77
C ALA A 61 4.31 -3.62 -4.92
N GLU A 62 5.49 -3.11 -4.63
CA GLU A 62 6.51 -2.94 -5.64
C GLU A 62 6.92 -4.28 -6.25
N GLU A 63 7.07 -5.26 -5.39
CA GLU A 63 7.42 -6.59 -5.86
C GLU A 63 6.37 -7.17 -6.79
N LEU A 64 5.10 -7.01 -6.40
CA LEU A 64 4.02 -7.51 -7.21
C LEU A 64 3.94 -6.78 -8.56
N LEU A 65 4.14 -5.48 -8.54
CA LEU A 65 4.07 -4.69 -9.75
C LEU A 65 5.22 -5.00 -10.69
N LYS A 66 6.37 -5.30 -10.15
CA LYS A 66 7.50 -5.69 -10.98
C LYS A 66 7.25 -7.01 -11.69
N ARG A 67 6.57 -7.91 -11.03
CA ARG A 67 6.24 -9.19 -11.62
C ARG A 67 5.19 -9.06 -12.69
N THR A 68 4.26 -8.14 -12.47
CA THR A 68 3.17 -7.93 -13.40
C THR A 68 3.49 -6.79 -14.32
N HIS A 69 4.70 -6.72 -14.79
CA HIS A 69 5.04 -5.55 -15.55
C HIS A 69 4.29 -5.56 -16.88
N ARG A 70 4.01 -4.37 -17.33
CA ARG A 70 3.30 -4.13 -18.52
C ARG A 70 4.07 -4.67 -19.69
N ARG A 71 3.42 -5.39 -20.49
CA ARG A 71 4.01 -5.87 -21.68
C ARG A 71 3.96 -4.76 -22.69
N GLU A 72 5.08 -4.21 -22.94
CA GLU A 72 5.17 -3.19 -23.94
C GLU A 72 5.35 -3.86 -25.25
N VAL A 73 4.51 -3.71 -26.09
CA VAL A 73 4.67 -4.40 -27.34
C VAL A 73 4.99 -3.49 -28.45
#